data_a2b45fc338bcc3e50f71c5d21bda849a
#
_entry.id   a2b45fc338bcc3e50f71c5d21bda849a
#
_cell.length_a   1.000
_cell.length_b   1.000
_cell.length_c   1.000
_cell.angle_alpha   90.00
_cell.angle_beta   90.00
_cell.angle_gamma   90.00
#
_symmetry.space_group_name_H-M   'P 1'
#
loop_
_entity.id
_entity.type
_entity.pdbx_description
1 polymer ?
#
loop_
_entity_poly.entity_id
_entity_poly.type
_entity_poly.pdbx_seq_one_letter_code
_entity_poly.pdbx_strand_id
1 'polypeptide(L)'
;YTVTPNDGFSINGVPTPLRGVARHQDRLYKGNALTAEDHYEDAMLIKELGANTIRLAHYQHSQDFYDACDELGFAVWAEIPFISVFKKDPSAHQNCRHQMTELIIQNYNHPSIMFWGLSNEILIGGICQELVDNHHDLQKLVRELDPTRLTTIAHVSNTPVDGPMHHITDVESYNHYFGWYGGKMEQ
;
A
#
# COMPACT_ATOMS: atom_id res chain seq x y z
N TYR A 1 -6.65 -7.83 14.22
CA TYR A 1 -5.90 -6.62 14.60
C TYR A 1 -6.84 -5.46 14.93
N THR A 2 -6.33 -4.48 15.63
CA THR A 2 -7.02 -3.21 15.88
C THR A 2 -6.07 -2.04 15.61
N VAL A 3 -6.63 -0.91 15.18
CA VAL A 3 -5.89 0.35 15.02
C VAL A 3 -6.67 1.49 15.66
N THR A 4 -6.03 2.25 16.52
CA THR A 4 -6.62 3.45 17.11
C THR A 4 -5.68 4.64 16.98
N PRO A 5 -6.19 5.87 16.94
CA PRO A 5 -5.33 7.07 16.89
C PRO A 5 -4.38 7.19 18.08
N ASN A 6 -4.78 6.68 19.24
CA ASN A 6 -4.02 6.83 20.50
C ASN A 6 -3.04 5.67 20.75
N ASP A 7 -3.44 4.43 20.41
CA ASP A 7 -2.68 3.24 20.77
C ASP A 7 -1.92 2.64 19.56
N GLY A 8 -2.20 3.16 18.35
CA GLY A 8 -1.62 2.64 17.12
C GLY A 8 -2.13 1.26 16.75
N PHE A 9 -1.26 0.43 16.18
CA PHE A 9 -1.55 -0.89 15.69
C PHE A 9 -1.33 -1.96 16.77
N SER A 10 -2.27 -2.88 16.91
CA SER A 10 -2.19 -4.01 17.84
C SER A 10 -2.64 -5.32 17.17
N ILE A 11 -1.95 -6.42 17.45
CA ILE A 11 -2.34 -7.78 17.05
C ILE A 11 -2.71 -8.57 18.30
N ASN A 12 -3.89 -9.17 18.32
CA ASN A 12 -4.39 -9.96 19.45
C ASN A 12 -4.30 -9.22 20.81
N GLY A 13 -4.56 -7.91 20.78
CA GLY A 13 -4.50 -7.06 21.96
C GLY A 13 -3.09 -6.66 22.42
N VAL A 14 -2.05 -7.03 21.65
CA VAL A 14 -0.66 -6.66 21.94
C VAL A 14 -0.26 -5.49 21.04
N PRO A 15 0.16 -4.33 21.60
CA PRO A 15 0.70 -3.22 20.81
C PRO A 15 1.88 -3.69 19.94
N THR A 16 1.75 -3.48 18.64
CA THR A 16 2.72 -4.01 17.66
C THR A 16 3.11 -2.89 16.70
N PRO A 17 4.15 -2.09 17.02
CA PRO A 17 4.64 -1.06 16.11
C PRO A 17 5.05 -1.69 14.77
N LEU A 18 4.49 -1.18 13.68
CA LEU A 18 4.83 -1.65 12.34
C LEU A 18 6.17 -1.07 11.92
N ARG A 19 7.13 -1.95 11.61
CA ARG A 19 8.48 -1.60 11.13
C ARG A 19 8.81 -2.51 9.97
N GLY A 20 9.08 -1.94 8.82
CA GLY A 20 9.27 -2.77 7.64
C GLY A 20 9.88 -2.05 6.46
N VAL A 21 9.68 -2.64 5.31
CA VAL A 21 10.25 -2.23 4.04
C VAL A 21 9.18 -2.12 2.96
N ALA A 22 9.45 -1.34 1.92
CA ALA A 22 8.75 -1.44 0.66
C ALA A 22 9.50 -2.42 -0.25
N ARG A 23 8.76 -3.26 -0.96
CA ARG A 23 9.32 -4.24 -1.89
C ARG A 23 8.76 -4.03 -3.30
N HIS A 24 9.66 -4.02 -4.28
CA HIS A 24 9.33 -4.25 -5.69
C HIS A 24 9.53 -5.71 -6.07
N GLN A 25 8.72 -6.22 -6.99
CA GLN A 25 8.75 -7.61 -7.45
C GLN A 25 9.69 -7.76 -8.63
N ASP A 26 10.99 -7.57 -8.38
CA ASP A 26 12.01 -7.74 -9.41
C ASP A 26 13.37 -8.13 -8.81
N ARG A 27 14.20 -8.81 -9.61
CA ARG A 27 15.58 -9.18 -9.27
C ARG A 27 16.52 -8.91 -10.43
N LEU A 28 17.77 -8.63 -10.09
CA LEU A 28 18.85 -8.50 -11.07
C LEU A 28 18.91 -9.76 -11.96
N TYR A 29 19.00 -9.56 -13.26
CA TYR A 29 19.01 -10.57 -14.33
C TYR A 29 17.71 -11.37 -14.53
N LYS A 30 16.71 -11.23 -13.68
CA LYS A 30 15.41 -11.91 -13.83
C LYS A 30 14.27 -10.93 -14.16
N GLY A 31 14.41 -9.65 -13.81
CA GLY A 31 13.26 -8.72 -13.86
C GLY A 31 12.12 -9.29 -13.03
N ASN A 32 10.90 -9.25 -13.56
CA ASN A 32 9.69 -9.73 -12.88
C ASN A 32 9.46 -11.26 -13.04
N ALA A 33 10.35 -12.00 -13.75
CA ALA A 33 10.20 -13.44 -13.95
C ALA A 33 10.71 -14.23 -12.75
N LEU A 34 10.12 -13.99 -11.58
CA LEU A 34 10.47 -14.64 -10.33
C LEU A 34 9.73 -15.95 -10.14
N THR A 35 10.38 -16.91 -9.49
CA THR A 35 9.79 -18.18 -9.06
C THR A 35 9.25 -18.09 -7.62
N ALA A 36 8.49 -19.09 -7.19
CA ALA A 36 8.03 -19.18 -5.80
C ALA A 36 9.20 -19.16 -4.81
N GLU A 37 10.31 -19.83 -5.14
CA GLU A 37 11.53 -19.83 -4.34
C GLU A 37 12.15 -18.42 -4.22
N ASP A 38 12.18 -17.67 -5.32
CA ASP A 38 12.66 -16.28 -5.31
C ASP A 38 11.82 -15.40 -4.38
N HIS A 39 10.49 -15.56 -4.43
CA HIS A 39 9.57 -14.83 -3.57
C HIS A 39 9.74 -15.20 -2.10
N TYR A 40 9.89 -16.48 -1.80
CA TYR A 40 10.09 -16.95 -0.42
C TYR A 40 11.45 -16.48 0.13
N GLU A 41 12.51 -16.53 -0.67
CA GLU A 41 13.83 -16.01 -0.29
C GLU A 41 13.77 -14.52 0.05
N ASP A 42 13.09 -13.68 -0.76
CA ASP A 42 12.91 -12.27 -0.46
C ASP A 42 12.20 -12.08 0.89
N ALA A 43 11.13 -12.83 1.13
CA ALA A 43 10.38 -12.76 2.39
C ALA A 43 11.25 -13.16 3.59
N MET A 44 12.08 -14.20 3.44
CA MET A 44 13.03 -14.62 4.48
C MET A 44 14.08 -13.55 4.76
N LEU A 45 14.69 -12.93 3.75
CA LEU A 45 15.65 -11.84 3.92
C LEU A 45 15.02 -10.64 4.66
N ILE A 46 13.77 -10.30 4.33
CA ILE A 46 13.02 -9.25 5.02
C ILE A 46 12.76 -9.65 6.49
N LYS A 47 12.46 -10.92 6.74
CA LYS A 47 12.28 -11.44 8.11
C LYS A 47 13.57 -11.39 8.92
N GLU A 48 14.70 -11.78 8.34
CA GLU A 48 16.03 -11.72 8.97
C GLU A 48 16.42 -10.28 9.35
N LEU A 49 15.99 -9.29 8.55
CA LEU A 49 16.17 -7.87 8.87
C LEU A 49 15.41 -7.44 10.13
N GLY A 50 14.48 -8.26 10.63
CA GLY A 50 13.64 -7.96 11.79
C GLY A 50 12.38 -7.17 11.44
N ALA A 51 12.03 -7.06 10.16
CA ALA A 51 10.80 -6.42 9.73
C ALA A 51 9.56 -7.25 10.10
N ASN A 52 8.45 -6.56 10.40
CA ASN A 52 7.15 -7.18 10.67
C ASN A 52 6.05 -6.68 9.73
N THR A 53 6.38 -5.76 8.82
CA THR A 53 5.44 -5.24 7.81
C THR A 53 6.15 -5.07 6.47
N ILE A 54 5.38 -5.21 5.39
CA ILE A 54 5.87 -5.03 4.03
C ILE A 54 4.83 -4.25 3.22
N ARG A 55 5.28 -3.19 2.56
CA ARG A 55 4.50 -2.53 1.52
C ARG A 55 4.84 -3.16 0.17
N LEU A 56 3.85 -3.68 -0.53
CA LEU A 56 4.00 -4.27 -1.86
C LEU A 56 3.86 -3.16 -2.91
N ALA A 57 4.95 -2.43 -3.10
CA ALA A 57 5.02 -1.28 -3.99
C ALA A 57 5.12 -1.72 -5.45
N HIS A 58 4.42 -1.13 -6.36
CA HIS A 58 3.23 -0.24 -6.28
C HIS A 58 2.10 -0.89 -7.06
N TYR A 59 1.97 -2.22 -7.01
CA TYR A 59 1.10 -3.07 -7.82
C TYR A 59 0.85 -4.41 -7.13
N GLN A 60 -0.12 -5.15 -7.62
CA GLN A 60 -0.38 -6.51 -7.14
C GLN A 60 0.84 -7.41 -7.39
N HIS A 61 1.32 -8.06 -6.33
CA HIS A 61 2.42 -9.02 -6.38
C HIS A 61 1.92 -10.45 -6.68
N SER A 62 2.85 -11.40 -6.86
CA SER A 62 2.54 -12.82 -7.04
C SER A 62 1.85 -13.40 -5.81
N GLN A 63 0.95 -14.37 -6.03
CA GLN A 63 0.32 -15.14 -4.95
C GLN A 63 1.36 -15.83 -4.07
N ASP A 64 2.46 -16.35 -4.66
CA ASP A 64 3.55 -16.96 -3.90
C ASP A 64 4.14 -16.03 -2.83
N PHE A 65 4.16 -14.71 -3.09
CA PHE A 65 4.65 -13.75 -2.10
C PHE A 65 3.63 -13.47 -1.00
N TYR A 66 2.33 -13.42 -1.32
CA TYR A 66 1.28 -13.31 -0.29
C TYR A 66 1.27 -14.55 0.60
N ASP A 67 1.40 -15.75 0.03
CA ASP A 67 1.50 -17.02 0.77
C ASP A 67 2.70 -16.99 1.74
N ALA A 68 3.87 -16.53 1.27
CA ALA A 68 5.05 -16.37 2.12
C ALA A 68 4.83 -15.34 3.23
N CYS A 69 4.12 -14.24 2.97
CA CYS A 69 3.77 -13.24 3.97
C CYS A 69 2.82 -13.82 5.05
N ASP A 70 1.85 -14.63 4.64
CA ASP A 70 0.94 -15.31 5.56
C ASP A 70 1.71 -16.28 6.48
N GLU A 71 2.57 -17.13 5.89
CA GLU A 71 3.38 -18.10 6.64
C GLU A 71 4.32 -17.43 7.63
N LEU A 72 5.00 -16.37 7.22
CA LEU A 72 6.00 -15.67 8.02
C LEU A 72 5.40 -14.62 8.97
N GLY A 73 4.10 -14.36 8.90
CA GLY A 73 3.38 -13.48 9.80
C GLY A 73 3.70 -11.99 9.62
N PHE A 74 3.78 -11.53 8.37
CA PHE A 74 3.91 -10.11 8.06
C PHE A 74 2.55 -9.39 8.08
N ALA A 75 2.57 -8.10 8.44
CA ALA A 75 1.48 -7.19 8.15
C ALA A 75 1.72 -6.56 6.76
N VAL A 76 0.82 -6.76 5.82
CA VAL A 76 0.98 -6.38 4.42
C VAL A 76 0.13 -5.17 4.06
N TRP A 77 0.73 -4.24 3.33
CA TRP A 77 0.05 -3.19 2.59
C TRP A 77 0.13 -3.53 1.10
N ALA A 78 -1.02 -3.88 0.50
CA ALA A 78 -1.18 -4.15 -0.93
C ALA A 78 -1.85 -2.97 -1.63
N GLU A 79 -1.40 -2.61 -2.83
CA GLU A 79 -1.88 -1.43 -3.55
C GLU A 79 -2.01 -1.66 -5.06
N ILE A 80 -2.79 -0.80 -5.73
CA ILE A 80 -2.90 -0.77 -7.18
C ILE A 80 -1.89 0.21 -7.80
N PRO A 81 -1.47 0.05 -9.07
CA PRO A 81 -0.50 0.91 -9.74
C PRO A 81 -1.11 2.25 -10.19
N PHE A 82 -1.75 2.97 -9.27
CA PHE A 82 -2.29 4.30 -9.49
C PHE A 82 -1.29 5.34 -8.94
N ILE A 83 -0.39 5.80 -9.82
CA ILE A 83 0.84 6.49 -9.43
C ILE A 83 0.98 7.84 -10.14
N SER A 84 1.41 8.86 -9.40
CA SER A 84 1.92 10.17 -9.83
C SER A 84 0.97 11.05 -10.63
N VAL A 85 0.26 10.56 -11.63
CA VAL A 85 -0.54 11.38 -12.53
C VAL A 85 -1.94 10.81 -12.74
N PHE A 86 -2.94 11.64 -12.47
CA PHE A 86 -4.33 11.33 -12.78
C PHE A 86 -4.66 11.71 -14.23
N LYS A 87 -5.27 10.78 -14.97
CA LYS A 87 -5.83 11.06 -16.29
C LYS A 87 -7.32 11.29 -16.16
N LYS A 88 -7.80 12.44 -16.69
CA LYS A 88 -9.24 12.80 -16.76
C LYS A 88 -9.95 12.01 -17.86
N ASP A 89 -9.84 10.70 -17.83
CA ASP A 89 -10.41 9.78 -18.80
C ASP A 89 -11.27 8.75 -18.06
N PRO A 90 -12.57 8.65 -18.39
CA PRO A 90 -13.46 7.67 -17.77
C PRO A 90 -12.95 6.22 -17.85
N SER A 91 -12.23 5.86 -18.92
CA SER A 91 -11.65 4.51 -19.07
C SER A 91 -10.51 4.28 -18.06
N ALA A 92 -9.70 5.30 -17.76
CA ALA A 92 -8.66 5.22 -16.75
C ALA A 92 -9.25 5.05 -15.34
N HIS A 93 -10.33 5.79 -15.03
CA HIS A 93 -11.07 5.63 -13.79
C HIS A 93 -11.66 4.21 -13.66
N GLN A 94 -12.32 3.72 -14.70
CA GLN A 94 -12.86 2.36 -14.73
C GLN A 94 -11.75 1.31 -14.55
N ASN A 95 -10.57 1.53 -15.13
CA ASN A 95 -9.42 0.64 -14.95
C ASN A 95 -8.93 0.61 -13.50
N CYS A 96 -8.87 1.75 -12.80
CA CYS A 96 -8.54 1.78 -11.37
C CYS A 96 -9.55 0.96 -10.55
N ARG A 97 -10.84 1.08 -10.84
CA ARG A 97 -11.89 0.28 -10.20
C ARG A 97 -11.71 -1.22 -10.45
N HIS A 98 -11.44 -1.61 -11.69
CA HIS A 98 -11.21 -3.02 -12.04
C HIS A 98 -9.99 -3.58 -11.28
N GLN A 99 -8.85 -2.88 -11.32
CA GLN A 99 -7.65 -3.32 -10.62
C GLN A 99 -7.85 -3.42 -9.11
N MET A 100 -8.57 -2.48 -8.49
CA MET A 100 -8.89 -2.55 -7.07
C MET A 100 -9.81 -3.73 -6.75
N THR A 101 -10.81 -3.96 -7.60
CA THR A 101 -11.71 -5.12 -7.46
C THR A 101 -10.95 -6.44 -7.56
N GLU A 102 -10.08 -6.58 -8.56
CA GLU A 102 -9.26 -7.79 -8.76
C GLU A 102 -8.30 -8.00 -7.60
N LEU A 103 -7.61 -6.94 -7.16
CA LEU A 103 -6.70 -6.99 -6.01
C LEU A 103 -7.41 -7.52 -4.76
N ILE A 104 -8.58 -6.98 -4.43
CA ILE A 104 -9.33 -7.38 -3.24
C ILE A 104 -9.88 -8.81 -3.39
N ILE A 105 -10.55 -9.12 -4.49
CA ILE A 105 -11.21 -10.43 -4.66
C ILE A 105 -10.18 -11.56 -4.67
N GLN A 106 -9.06 -11.38 -5.37
CA GLN A 106 -8.02 -12.41 -5.48
C GLN A 106 -7.28 -12.63 -4.16
N ASN A 107 -7.15 -11.59 -3.35
CA ASN A 107 -6.33 -11.64 -2.14
C ASN A 107 -7.15 -11.55 -0.84
N TYR A 108 -8.47 -11.64 -0.92
CA TYR A 108 -9.37 -11.49 0.24
C TYR A 108 -9.03 -12.43 1.39
N ASN A 109 -8.61 -13.66 1.08
CA ASN A 109 -8.35 -14.71 2.07
C ASN A 109 -6.92 -14.69 2.64
N HIS A 110 -6.05 -13.75 2.22
CA HIS A 110 -4.73 -13.60 2.82
C HIS A 110 -4.81 -12.87 4.16
N PRO A 111 -4.56 -13.55 5.30
CA PRO A 111 -4.67 -12.93 6.63
C PRO A 111 -3.56 -11.92 6.91
N SER A 112 -2.46 -11.94 6.16
CA SER A 112 -1.37 -10.97 6.28
C SER A 112 -1.78 -9.56 5.84
N ILE A 113 -2.72 -9.42 4.89
CA ILE A 113 -3.11 -8.12 4.36
C ILE A 113 -3.88 -7.33 5.42
N MET A 114 -3.37 -6.15 5.77
CA MET A 114 -3.97 -5.22 6.73
C MET A 114 -4.44 -3.93 6.08
N PHE A 115 -3.83 -3.53 4.96
CA PHE A 115 -4.11 -2.26 4.28
C PHE A 115 -4.30 -2.45 2.78
N TRP A 116 -5.34 -1.78 2.24
CA TRP A 116 -5.54 -1.58 0.81
C TRP A 116 -5.09 -0.17 0.42
N GLY A 117 -4.08 -0.07 -0.44
CA GLY A 117 -3.55 1.19 -0.95
C GLY A 117 -4.30 1.68 -2.18
N LEU A 118 -4.86 2.90 -2.13
CA LEU A 118 -5.64 3.46 -3.23
C LEU A 118 -4.76 4.10 -4.30
N SER A 119 -3.67 4.76 -3.91
CA SER A 119 -2.72 5.41 -4.82
C SER A 119 -1.40 5.75 -4.17
N ASN A 120 -0.41 6.06 -5.00
CA ASN A 120 0.91 6.53 -4.60
C ASN A 120 1.27 7.85 -5.25
N GLU A 121 1.59 8.86 -4.44
CA GLU A 121 2.13 10.16 -4.88
C GLU A 121 1.34 10.83 -6.01
N ILE A 122 0.04 10.61 -6.04
CA ILE A 122 -0.82 11.02 -7.17
C ILE A 122 -0.89 12.54 -7.36
N LEU A 123 -0.54 13.31 -6.33
CA LEU A 123 -0.51 14.77 -6.39
C LEU A 123 0.71 15.36 -7.11
N ILE A 124 1.69 14.55 -7.53
CA ILE A 124 2.78 15.01 -8.41
C ILE A 124 2.21 15.58 -9.71
N GLY A 125 1.15 14.98 -10.25
CA GLY A 125 0.45 15.48 -11.43
C GLY A 125 -0.49 16.67 -11.18
N GLY A 126 -0.55 17.16 -9.94
CA GLY A 126 -1.47 18.22 -9.52
C GLY A 126 -2.82 17.70 -9.03
N ILE A 127 -3.62 18.60 -8.44
CA ILE A 127 -4.92 18.28 -7.89
C ILE A 127 -6.04 18.83 -8.77
N CYS A 128 -7.15 18.08 -8.85
CA CYS A 128 -8.41 18.52 -9.45
C CYS A 128 -9.58 17.81 -8.77
N GLN A 129 -10.79 18.35 -8.94
CA GLN A 129 -11.98 17.78 -8.28
C GLN A 129 -12.23 16.33 -8.71
N GLU A 130 -12.04 16.03 -10.00
CA GLU A 130 -12.25 14.68 -10.54
C GLU A 130 -11.30 13.63 -9.91
N LEU A 131 -10.09 14.04 -9.51
CA LEU A 131 -9.16 13.19 -8.76
C LEU A 131 -9.68 12.90 -7.36
N VAL A 132 -10.19 13.92 -6.67
CA VAL A 132 -10.78 13.78 -5.32
C VAL A 132 -12.00 12.85 -5.38
N ASP A 133 -12.90 13.10 -6.34
CA ASP A 133 -14.10 12.28 -6.55
C ASP A 133 -13.75 10.82 -6.87
N ASN A 134 -12.70 10.60 -7.68
CA ASN A 134 -12.19 9.28 -8.00
C ASN A 134 -11.73 8.53 -6.72
N HIS A 135 -11.04 9.19 -5.81
CA HIS A 135 -10.58 8.56 -4.57
C HIS A 135 -11.74 8.26 -3.61
N HIS A 136 -12.74 9.13 -3.52
CA HIS A 136 -13.96 8.83 -2.76
C HIS A 136 -14.70 7.62 -3.33
N ASP A 137 -14.76 7.50 -4.66
CA ASP A 137 -15.39 6.36 -5.31
C ASP A 137 -14.59 5.06 -5.10
N LEU A 138 -13.26 5.10 -5.18
CA LEU A 138 -12.40 3.95 -4.86
C LEU A 138 -12.53 3.54 -3.38
N GLN A 139 -12.56 4.50 -2.46
CA GLN A 139 -12.76 4.23 -1.03
C GLN A 139 -14.11 3.54 -0.78
N LYS A 140 -15.17 4.04 -1.43
CA LYS A 140 -16.48 3.41 -1.35
C LYS A 140 -16.46 1.99 -1.89
N LEU A 141 -15.84 1.77 -3.05
CA LEU A 141 -15.69 0.44 -3.64
C LEU A 141 -14.96 -0.53 -2.70
N VAL A 142 -13.85 -0.09 -2.09
CA VAL A 142 -13.11 -0.93 -1.12
C VAL A 142 -14.01 -1.31 0.05
N ARG A 143 -14.76 -0.35 0.61
CA ARG A 143 -15.69 -0.62 1.73
C ARG A 143 -16.83 -1.58 1.38
N GLU A 144 -17.29 -1.55 0.14
CA GLU A 144 -18.31 -2.48 -0.36
C GLU A 144 -17.76 -3.91 -0.50
N LEU A 145 -16.49 -4.04 -0.94
CA LEU A 145 -15.84 -5.33 -1.17
C LEU A 145 -15.22 -5.93 0.11
N ASP A 146 -14.60 -5.08 0.93
CA ASP A 146 -13.96 -5.47 2.19
C ASP A 146 -14.14 -4.40 3.27
N PRO A 147 -15.15 -4.52 4.12
CA PRO A 147 -15.37 -3.58 5.23
C PRO A 147 -14.43 -3.81 6.43
N THR A 148 -13.55 -4.81 6.38
CA THR A 148 -12.76 -5.26 7.53
C THR A 148 -11.34 -4.72 7.57
N ARG A 149 -10.74 -4.48 6.40
CA ARG A 149 -9.37 -3.96 6.30
C ARG A 149 -9.36 -2.46 6.14
N LEU A 150 -8.24 -1.86 6.54
CA LEU A 150 -8.04 -0.42 6.45
C LEU A 150 -7.60 0.00 5.05
N THR A 151 -7.86 1.26 4.74
CA THR A 151 -7.40 1.88 3.50
C THR A 151 -6.35 2.94 3.77
N THR A 152 -5.49 3.18 2.78
CA THR A 152 -4.45 4.21 2.85
C THR A 152 -4.11 4.80 1.49
N ILE A 153 -3.57 6.01 1.50
CA ILE A 153 -2.92 6.67 0.36
C ILE A 153 -1.48 6.99 0.78
N ALA A 154 -0.51 6.73 -0.09
CA ALA A 154 0.84 7.22 0.10
C ALA A 154 0.98 8.61 -0.50
N HIS A 155 0.94 9.64 0.32
CA HIS A 155 1.11 11.03 -0.11
C HIS A 155 2.58 11.39 -0.39
N VAL A 156 2.78 12.38 -1.25
CA VAL A 156 4.09 13.05 -1.39
C VAL A 156 4.40 13.81 -0.09
N SER A 157 5.67 13.86 0.31
CA SER A 157 6.09 14.41 1.60
C SER A 157 5.65 15.86 1.88
N ASN A 158 5.36 16.65 0.84
CA ASN A 158 4.91 18.02 0.94
C ASN A 158 3.37 18.20 0.78
N THR A 159 2.60 17.12 0.77
CA THR A 159 1.14 17.20 0.74
C THR A 159 0.61 17.86 2.00
N PRO A 160 -0.20 18.92 1.91
CA PRO A 160 -0.77 19.58 3.10
C PRO A 160 -1.69 18.64 3.88
N VAL A 161 -1.55 18.62 5.20
CA VAL A 161 -2.33 17.74 6.09
C VAL A 161 -3.81 18.11 6.24
N ASP A 162 -4.22 19.25 5.71
CA ASP A 162 -5.60 19.76 5.67
C ASP A 162 -6.15 19.84 4.24
N GLY A 163 -5.47 19.20 3.28
CA GLY A 163 -5.84 19.20 1.86
C GLY A 163 -7.04 18.30 1.56
N PRO A 164 -7.67 18.48 0.39
CA PRO A 164 -8.91 17.78 0.02
C PRO A 164 -8.71 16.26 -0.23
N MET A 165 -7.47 15.77 -0.27
CA MET A 165 -7.15 14.34 -0.35
C MET A 165 -7.04 13.67 1.01
N HIS A 166 -7.02 14.44 2.11
CA HIS A 166 -7.00 13.92 3.46
C HIS A 166 -8.38 13.46 3.93
N HIS A 167 -8.40 12.55 4.87
CA HIS A 167 -9.62 11.98 5.46
C HIS A 167 -10.49 11.19 4.47
N ILE A 168 -9.95 10.84 3.28
CA ILE A 168 -10.61 9.92 2.36
C ILE A 168 -10.38 8.48 2.82
N THR A 169 -9.18 8.17 3.29
CA THR A 169 -8.78 6.86 3.78
C THR A 169 -8.71 6.79 5.30
N ASP A 170 -8.60 5.59 5.86
CA ASP A 170 -8.55 5.38 7.32
C ASP A 170 -7.21 5.78 7.91
N VAL A 171 -6.15 5.63 7.13
CA VAL A 171 -4.77 5.93 7.53
C VAL A 171 -4.14 6.82 6.47
N GLU A 172 -3.52 7.89 6.92
CA GLU A 172 -2.74 8.79 6.07
C GLU A 172 -1.27 8.38 6.12
N SER A 173 -0.69 8.13 4.96
CA SER A 173 0.70 7.72 4.83
C SER A 173 1.48 8.69 3.96
N TYR A 174 2.76 8.90 4.28
CA TYR A 174 3.63 9.82 3.56
C TYR A 174 4.91 9.14 3.12
N ASN A 175 5.31 9.40 1.88
CA ASN A 175 6.65 9.05 1.40
C ASN A 175 7.62 10.18 1.76
N HIS A 176 8.48 9.93 2.75
CA HIS A 176 9.55 10.85 3.15
C HIS A 176 10.91 10.28 2.76
N TYR A 177 11.75 11.11 2.15
CA TYR A 177 13.06 10.71 1.62
C TYR A 177 14.16 11.68 2.10
N PHE A 178 14.24 11.84 3.42
CA PHE A 178 15.28 12.67 4.03
C PHE A 178 16.68 12.11 3.72
N GLY A 179 17.59 12.99 3.27
CA GLY A 179 18.93 12.60 2.84
C GLY A 179 19.01 12.01 1.44
N TRP A 180 17.89 11.79 0.73
CA TRP A 180 17.87 11.29 -0.65
C TRP A 180 17.49 12.40 -1.65
N TYR A 181 16.24 12.91 -1.60
CA TYR A 181 15.81 14.02 -2.47
C TYR A 181 16.02 15.40 -1.84
N GLY A 182 16.20 15.47 -0.54
CA GLY A 182 16.39 16.72 0.20
C GLY A 182 16.66 16.47 1.68
N GLY A 183 16.97 17.56 2.41
CA GLY A 183 17.30 17.47 3.82
C GLY A 183 18.68 16.93 4.11
N LYS A 184 18.96 16.68 5.39
CA LYS A 184 20.19 16.02 5.85
C LYS A 184 19.81 14.70 6.52
N MET A 185 20.74 13.75 6.55
CA MET A 185 20.54 12.44 7.22
C MET A 185 20.31 12.56 8.74
N GLU A 186 20.55 13.72 9.31
CA GLU A 186 20.44 14.03 10.74
C GLU A 186 19.11 14.71 11.12
N GLN A 187 18.15 14.78 10.17
CA GLN A 187 16.86 15.43 10.37
C GLN A 187 15.76 14.43 10.70
#